data_19bdcfe8dbf93c748368d7f490eccb47
#
_entry.id   19bdcfe8dbf93c748368d7f490eccb47
#
_cell.length_a   1.000
_cell.length_b   1.000
_cell.length_c   1.000
_cell.angle_alpha   90.00
_cell.angle_beta   90.00
_cell.angle_gamma   90.00
#
_symmetry.space_group_name_H-M   'P 1'
#
loop_
_entity.id
_entity.type
_entity.pdbx_description
1 polymer ?
#
loop_
_entity_poly.entity_id
_entity_poly.type
_entity_poly.pdbx_seq_one_letter_code
_entity_poly.pdbx_strand_id
1 'polypeptide(L)'
;MDPNGHAAIVTGAASGLGAETAAVLVRAGAKVALLDVNIDGARQQADKIGGLALRCDVTSSDDAVAALKAARERHGPARILVNCAGVGPAKRMVGRDGPMPLAEFEKVIAINLIGTFNMMRLAAADMQSLEPLTDHERGVIVSTASVAAFEGQIGQTAYAASKGGVAALTIPAARELSQFGIRVMAIAPGIFGTPMLRALPQAAQDSLGASVPFPKRLGEPREFADLVLTIVRSNYLNGEVIRLDGALRMAPR
;
A
#
# COMPACT_ATOMS: atom_id res chain seq x y z
N MET A 1 6.90 6.10 15.95
CA MET A 1 8.01 7.10 15.75
C MET A 1 7.49 8.39 15.17
N ASP A 2 8.19 9.51 15.34
CA ASP A 2 7.97 10.72 14.56
C ASP A 2 8.62 10.54 13.18
N PRO A 3 7.93 10.75 12.04
CA PRO A 3 8.51 10.61 10.72
C PRO A 3 9.55 11.69 10.37
N ASN A 4 9.61 12.79 11.13
CA ASN A 4 10.49 13.93 10.84
C ASN A 4 11.97 13.52 10.78
N GLY A 5 12.62 13.86 9.68
CA GLY A 5 14.04 13.54 9.41
C GLY A 5 14.30 12.09 8.97
N HIS A 6 13.35 11.18 9.10
CA HIS A 6 13.52 9.78 8.72
C HIS A 6 13.20 9.51 7.24
N ALA A 7 13.93 8.55 6.68
CA ALA A 7 13.66 8.08 5.32
C ALA A 7 12.42 7.18 5.27
N ALA A 8 11.61 7.36 4.23
CA ALA A 8 10.42 6.59 3.95
C ALA A 8 10.39 6.13 2.49
N ILE A 9 9.85 4.96 2.25
CA ILE A 9 9.64 4.38 0.92
C ILE A 9 8.15 4.16 0.73
N VAL A 10 7.61 4.63 -0.40
CA VAL A 10 6.22 4.40 -0.80
C VAL A 10 6.20 3.78 -2.18
N THR A 11 5.63 2.58 -2.32
CA THR A 11 5.43 1.93 -3.62
C THR A 11 4.07 2.29 -4.22
N GLY A 12 3.92 2.21 -5.56
CA GLY A 12 2.70 2.65 -6.22
C GLY A 12 2.46 4.16 -6.07
N ALA A 13 3.54 4.94 -5.99
CA ALA A 13 3.50 6.35 -5.61
C ALA A 13 3.30 7.32 -6.78
N ALA A 14 3.11 6.83 -8.01
CA ALA A 14 2.79 7.68 -9.16
C ALA A 14 1.37 8.26 -9.10
N SER A 15 0.45 7.67 -8.32
CA SER A 15 -0.94 8.14 -8.26
C SER A 15 -1.68 7.66 -7.00
N GLY A 16 -2.91 8.13 -6.82
CA GLY A 16 -3.89 7.60 -5.86
C GLY A 16 -3.40 7.60 -4.41
N LEU A 17 -3.59 6.46 -3.73
CA LEU A 17 -3.26 6.30 -2.31
C LEU A 17 -1.77 6.49 -2.03
N GLY A 18 -0.90 5.93 -2.91
CA GLY A 18 0.55 6.04 -2.74
C GLY A 18 1.06 7.47 -2.90
N ALA A 19 0.58 8.20 -3.91
CA ALA A 19 0.97 9.59 -4.13
C ALA A 19 0.57 10.49 -2.94
N GLU A 20 -0.67 10.35 -2.44
CA GLU A 20 -1.11 11.16 -1.29
C GLU A 20 -0.39 10.74 -0.01
N THR A 21 -0.10 9.44 0.17
CA THR A 21 0.71 8.97 1.30
C THR A 21 2.10 9.58 1.28
N ALA A 22 2.77 9.60 0.13
CA ALA A 22 4.07 10.26 -0.02
C ALA A 22 3.99 11.75 0.35
N ALA A 23 2.96 12.45 -0.13
CA ALA A 23 2.76 13.87 0.17
C ALA A 23 2.51 14.13 1.68
N VAL A 24 1.73 13.28 2.35
CA VAL A 24 1.49 13.39 3.80
C VAL A 24 2.78 13.17 4.60
N LEU A 25 3.55 12.14 4.24
CA LEU A 25 4.80 11.84 4.91
C LEU A 25 5.83 12.96 4.72
N VAL A 26 5.95 13.55 3.51
CA VAL A 26 6.83 14.70 3.28
C VAL A 26 6.39 15.91 4.12
N ARG A 27 5.08 16.22 4.17
CA ARG A 27 4.56 17.29 5.04
C ARG A 27 4.83 17.04 6.52
N ALA A 28 4.95 15.79 6.94
CA ALA A 28 5.34 15.41 8.28
C ALA A 28 6.86 15.37 8.51
N GLY A 29 7.67 15.82 7.52
CA GLY A 29 9.12 15.96 7.61
C GLY A 29 9.92 14.72 7.19
N ALA A 30 9.28 13.67 6.67
CA ALA A 30 9.99 12.50 6.16
C ALA A 30 10.71 12.78 4.82
N LYS A 31 11.82 12.09 4.59
CA LYS A 31 12.53 12.07 3.30
C LYS A 31 12.00 10.90 2.47
N VAL A 32 11.14 11.17 1.49
CA VAL A 32 10.34 10.12 0.84
C VAL A 32 10.92 9.75 -0.52
N ALA A 33 11.14 8.44 -0.74
CA ALA A 33 11.36 7.83 -2.06
C ALA A 33 10.02 7.28 -2.60
N LEU A 34 9.63 7.76 -3.79
CA LEU A 34 8.43 7.39 -4.53
C LEU A 34 8.79 6.32 -5.56
N LEU A 35 8.38 5.09 -5.34
CA LEU A 35 8.68 3.95 -6.19
C LEU A 35 7.45 3.58 -7.04
N ASP A 36 7.65 3.52 -8.37
CA ASP A 36 6.59 3.09 -9.29
C ASP A 36 7.18 2.53 -10.59
N VAL A 37 6.45 1.67 -11.28
CA VAL A 37 6.78 1.25 -12.66
C VAL A 37 6.58 2.40 -13.64
N ASN A 38 5.62 3.29 -13.36
CA ASN A 38 5.38 4.54 -14.07
C ASN A 38 6.30 5.64 -13.51
N ILE A 39 7.55 5.65 -13.96
CA ILE A 39 8.56 6.60 -13.47
C ILE A 39 8.18 8.06 -13.75
N ASP A 40 7.53 8.35 -14.86
CA ASP A 40 7.16 9.74 -15.21
C ASP A 40 6.06 10.26 -14.28
N GLY A 41 5.06 9.42 -13.95
CA GLY A 41 4.08 9.74 -12.93
C GLY A 41 4.72 9.94 -11.55
N ALA A 42 5.66 9.08 -11.17
CA ALA A 42 6.38 9.22 -9.90
C ALA A 42 7.23 10.50 -9.86
N ARG A 43 7.90 10.88 -10.95
CA ARG A 43 8.64 12.16 -11.07
C ARG A 43 7.73 13.36 -10.88
N GLN A 44 6.57 13.38 -11.58
CA GLN A 44 5.60 14.46 -11.44
C GLN A 44 5.13 14.65 -9.99
N GLN A 45 4.94 13.56 -9.24
CA GLN A 45 4.58 13.65 -7.83
C GLN A 45 5.77 14.09 -6.97
N ALA A 46 6.95 13.52 -7.21
CA ALA A 46 8.16 13.86 -6.48
C ALA A 46 8.51 15.35 -6.60
N ASP A 47 8.43 15.92 -7.81
CA ASP A 47 8.69 17.34 -8.07
C ASP A 47 7.73 18.26 -7.29
N LYS A 48 6.46 17.87 -7.14
CA LYS A 48 5.45 18.65 -6.39
C LYS A 48 5.73 18.68 -4.88
N ILE A 49 6.33 17.63 -4.34
CA ILE A 49 6.46 17.45 -2.89
C ILE A 49 7.92 17.50 -2.39
N GLY A 50 8.89 17.57 -3.28
CA GLY A 50 10.32 17.51 -2.91
C GLY A 50 10.78 16.10 -2.56
N GLY A 51 10.21 15.06 -3.18
CA GLY A 51 10.58 13.66 -2.99
C GLY A 51 11.62 13.17 -3.98
N LEU A 52 11.96 11.87 -3.90
CA LEU A 52 12.85 11.17 -4.83
C LEU A 52 12.05 10.14 -5.64
N ALA A 53 11.97 10.29 -6.96
CA ALA A 53 11.31 9.31 -7.82
C ALA A 53 12.29 8.22 -8.27
N LEU A 54 11.89 6.96 -8.13
CA LEU A 54 12.66 5.79 -8.56
C LEU A 54 11.76 4.80 -9.33
N ARG A 55 12.25 4.28 -10.46
CA ARG A 55 11.57 3.20 -11.14
C ARG A 55 11.73 1.91 -10.33
N CYS A 56 10.62 1.19 -10.12
CA CYS A 56 10.64 -0.09 -9.44
C CYS A 56 9.46 -0.95 -9.88
N ASP A 57 9.75 -2.13 -10.41
CA ASP A 57 8.78 -3.22 -10.50
C ASP A 57 8.90 -4.06 -9.22
N VAL A 58 7.89 -4.00 -8.37
CA VAL A 58 7.88 -4.73 -7.08
C VAL A 58 7.94 -6.24 -7.25
N THR A 59 7.58 -6.77 -8.42
CA THR A 59 7.65 -8.20 -8.73
C THR A 59 9.07 -8.68 -9.05
N SER A 60 9.95 -7.75 -9.40
CA SER A 60 11.37 -8.02 -9.68
C SER A 60 12.21 -7.80 -8.42
N SER A 61 12.91 -8.84 -7.99
CA SER A 61 13.83 -8.73 -6.85
C SER A 61 14.97 -7.75 -7.16
N ASP A 62 15.50 -7.79 -8.37
CA ASP A 62 16.64 -6.94 -8.77
C ASP A 62 16.24 -5.46 -8.85
N ASP A 63 15.07 -5.15 -9.44
CA ASP A 63 14.53 -3.79 -9.45
C ASP A 63 14.32 -3.27 -8.02
N ALA A 64 13.74 -4.08 -7.14
CA ALA A 64 13.51 -3.72 -5.75
C ALA A 64 14.82 -3.46 -5.00
N VAL A 65 15.82 -4.33 -5.14
CA VAL A 65 17.16 -4.14 -4.52
C VAL A 65 17.81 -2.86 -5.03
N ALA A 66 17.77 -2.62 -6.36
CA ALA A 66 18.36 -1.41 -6.96
C ALA A 66 17.65 -0.14 -6.47
N ALA A 67 16.31 -0.14 -6.39
CA ALA A 67 15.54 1.00 -5.93
C ALA A 67 15.77 1.30 -4.44
N LEU A 68 15.81 0.28 -3.57
CA LEU A 68 16.11 0.47 -2.16
C LEU A 68 17.54 1.00 -1.95
N LYS A 69 18.52 0.48 -2.71
CA LYS A 69 19.89 0.98 -2.67
C LYS A 69 19.95 2.45 -3.04
N ALA A 70 19.34 2.86 -4.15
CA ALA A 70 19.32 4.26 -4.58
C ALA A 70 18.60 5.17 -3.56
N ALA A 71 17.49 4.73 -2.98
CA ALA A 71 16.80 5.45 -1.92
C ALA A 71 17.68 5.65 -0.69
N ARG A 72 18.39 4.60 -0.27
CA ARG A 72 19.33 4.63 0.87
C ARG A 72 20.52 5.57 0.63
N GLU A 73 21.09 5.57 -0.56
CA GLU A 73 22.20 6.47 -0.93
C GLU A 73 21.78 7.95 -0.84
N ARG A 74 20.52 8.25 -1.15
CA ARG A 74 20.01 9.64 -1.16
C ARG A 74 19.48 10.12 0.19
N HIS A 75 18.78 9.25 0.95
CA HIS A 75 18.01 9.61 2.14
C HIS A 75 18.48 8.93 3.43
N GLY A 76 19.42 8.00 3.32
CA GLY A 76 19.73 7.06 4.38
C GLY A 76 18.76 5.86 4.39
N PRO A 77 19.01 4.83 5.22
CA PRO A 77 18.17 3.66 5.31
C PRO A 77 16.77 4.01 5.82
N ALA A 78 15.75 3.45 5.17
CA ALA A 78 14.36 3.77 5.47
C ALA A 78 13.89 3.12 6.77
N ARG A 79 13.14 3.87 7.58
CA ARG A 79 12.40 3.38 8.76
C ARG A 79 10.93 3.17 8.49
N ILE A 80 10.43 3.66 7.36
CA ILE A 80 9.01 3.58 6.99
C ILE A 80 8.93 2.97 5.60
N LEU A 81 8.17 1.88 5.47
CA LEU A 81 7.76 1.33 4.17
C LEU A 81 6.25 1.36 4.07
N VAL A 82 5.72 1.92 2.99
CA VAL A 82 4.28 1.84 2.68
C VAL A 82 4.09 1.18 1.33
N ASN A 83 3.47 0.00 1.33
CA ASN A 83 3.16 -0.76 0.13
C ASN A 83 1.78 -0.36 -0.42
N CYS A 84 1.77 0.49 -1.46
CA CYS A 84 0.55 0.87 -2.17
C CYS A 84 0.52 0.34 -3.62
N ALA A 85 1.61 -0.25 -4.13
CA ALA A 85 1.62 -0.86 -5.45
C ALA A 85 0.59 -2.00 -5.53
N GLY A 86 -0.25 -1.96 -6.56
CA GLY A 86 -1.26 -2.99 -6.75
C GLY A 86 -2.18 -2.71 -7.94
N VAL A 87 -2.83 -3.76 -8.39
CA VAL A 87 -3.80 -3.74 -9.50
C VAL A 87 -5.08 -4.47 -9.07
N GLY A 88 -6.23 -4.03 -9.60
CA GLY A 88 -7.54 -4.60 -9.26
C GLY A 88 -8.42 -4.85 -10.49
N PRO A 89 -7.98 -5.66 -11.47
CA PRO A 89 -8.84 -5.99 -12.60
C PRO A 89 -10.02 -6.83 -12.12
N ALA A 90 -11.22 -6.55 -12.67
CA ALA A 90 -12.41 -7.36 -12.46
C ALA A 90 -12.55 -8.36 -13.62
N LYS A 91 -12.41 -9.66 -13.32
CA LYS A 91 -12.62 -10.73 -14.29
C LYS A 91 -13.22 -11.95 -13.62
N ARG A 92 -14.28 -12.50 -14.21
CA ARG A 92 -14.93 -13.71 -13.69
C ARG A 92 -14.03 -14.93 -13.90
N MET A 93 -14.06 -15.88 -12.95
CA MET A 93 -13.37 -17.17 -13.06
C MET A 93 -13.79 -17.93 -14.31
N VAL A 94 -15.09 -17.89 -14.64
CA VAL A 94 -15.64 -18.40 -15.89
C VAL A 94 -16.48 -17.29 -16.53
N GLY A 95 -16.10 -16.84 -17.72
CA GLY A 95 -16.80 -15.85 -18.54
C GLY A 95 -17.54 -16.48 -19.71
N ARG A 96 -18.03 -15.65 -20.64
CA ARG A 96 -18.68 -16.11 -21.87
C ARG A 96 -17.72 -16.87 -22.79
N ASP A 97 -16.46 -16.47 -22.79
CA ASP A 97 -15.41 -16.98 -23.65
C ASP A 97 -14.61 -18.15 -23.02
N GLY A 98 -15.09 -18.67 -21.89
CA GLY A 98 -14.46 -19.78 -21.17
C GLY A 98 -13.80 -19.37 -19.84
N PRO A 99 -12.87 -20.18 -19.33
CA PRO A 99 -12.18 -19.92 -18.06
C PRO A 99 -11.22 -18.74 -18.18
N MET A 100 -11.02 -18.03 -17.07
CA MET A 100 -9.99 -16.98 -16.97
C MET A 100 -8.60 -17.59 -17.26
N PRO A 101 -7.79 -17.01 -18.14
CA PRO A 101 -6.40 -17.42 -18.31
C PRO A 101 -5.65 -17.38 -16.97
N LEU A 102 -4.95 -18.46 -16.62
CA LEU A 102 -4.22 -18.56 -15.36
C LEU A 102 -3.22 -17.40 -15.16
N ALA A 103 -2.55 -16.99 -16.25
CA ALA A 103 -1.61 -15.88 -16.25
C ALA A 103 -2.21 -14.54 -15.74
N GLU A 104 -3.51 -14.31 -15.90
CA GLU A 104 -4.16 -13.11 -15.37
C GLU A 104 -4.33 -13.19 -13.84
N PHE A 105 -4.64 -14.36 -13.31
CA PHE A 105 -4.64 -14.60 -11.87
C PHE A 105 -3.22 -14.43 -11.31
N GLU A 106 -2.24 -15.10 -11.90
CA GLU A 106 -0.83 -15.05 -11.49
C GLU A 106 -0.30 -13.62 -11.48
N LYS A 107 -0.63 -12.81 -12.49
CA LYS A 107 -0.22 -11.40 -12.55
C LYS A 107 -0.72 -10.59 -11.35
N VAL A 108 -1.97 -10.79 -10.93
CA VAL A 108 -2.53 -10.08 -9.77
C VAL A 108 -1.85 -10.53 -8.48
N ILE A 109 -1.63 -11.83 -8.32
CA ILE A 109 -0.90 -12.39 -7.16
C ILE A 109 0.55 -11.87 -7.13
N ALA A 110 1.23 -11.89 -8.27
CA ALA A 110 2.62 -11.43 -8.37
C ALA A 110 2.75 -9.97 -7.93
N ILE A 111 1.90 -9.07 -8.42
CA ILE A 111 2.00 -7.64 -8.09
C ILE A 111 1.55 -7.38 -6.66
N ASN A 112 0.34 -7.83 -6.30
CA ASN A 112 -0.30 -7.40 -5.04
C ASN A 112 0.25 -8.12 -3.81
N LEU A 113 0.60 -9.39 -3.91
CA LEU A 113 1.03 -10.23 -2.79
C LEU A 113 2.55 -10.46 -2.79
N ILE A 114 3.08 -11.04 -3.87
CA ILE A 114 4.51 -11.34 -3.95
C ILE A 114 5.33 -10.04 -3.95
N GLY A 115 4.90 -9.02 -4.71
CA GLY A 115 5.55 -7.71 -4.73
C GLY A 115 5.53 -7.02 -3.37
N THR A 116 4.40 -7.08 -2.64
CA THR A 116 4.31 -6.57 -1.26
C THR A 116 5.31 -7.29 -0.35
N PHE A 117 5.34 -8.63 -0.36
CA PHE A 117 6.28 -9.41 0.44
C PHE A 117 7.74 -9.14 0.03
N ASN A 118 8.02 -9.01 -1.27
CA ASN A 118 9.36 -8.69 -1.76
C ASN A 118 9.89 -7.38 -1.18
N MET A 119 9.09 -6.32 -1.20
CA MET A 119 9.46 -5.03 -0.61
C MET A 119 9.60 -5.12 0.92
N MET A 120 8.69 -5.85 1.58
CA MET A 120 8.72 -6.04 3.05
C MET A 120 10.02 -6.70 3.51
N ARG A 121 10.39 -7.85 2.91
CA ARG A 121 11.59 -8.61 3.32
C ARG A 121 12.87 -7.80 3.14
N LEU A 122 12.96 -7.02 2.04
CA LEU A 122 14.15 -6.21 1.75
C LEU A 122 14.24 -4.99 2.68
N ALA A 123 13.13 -4.26 2.88
CA ALA A 123 13.10 -3.13 3.80
C ALA A 123 13.34 -3.57 5.25
N ALA A 124 12.77 -4.71 5.68
CA ALA A 124 13.00 -5.25 7.01
C ALA A 124 14.47 -5.61 7.24
N ALA A 125 15.14 -6.18 6.24
CA ALA A 125 16.58 -6.45 6.29
C ALA A 125 17.42 -5.19 6.47
N ASP A 126 17.06 -4.08 5.82
CA ASP A 126 17.70 -2.79 6.03
C ASP A 126 17.38 -2.23 7.44
N MET A 127 16.12 -2.30 7.87
CA MET A 127 15.66 -1.76 9.15
C MET A 127 16.31 -2.45 10.36
N GLN A 128 16.52 -3.78 10.31
CA GLN A 128 17.09 -4.52 11.45
C GLN A 128 18.50 -4.05 11.83
N SER A 129 19.27 -3.49 10.91
CA SER A 129 20.62 -2.97 11.13
C SER A 129 20.66 -1.56 11.69
N LEU A 130 19.50 -0.87 11.81
CA LEU A 130 19.43 0.50 12.30
C LEU A 130 19.56 0.57 13.83
N GLU A 131 20.13 1.67 14.30
CA GLU A 131 20.07 1.99 15.73
C GLU A 131 18.62 2.13 16.18
N PRO A 132 18.21 1.54 17.31
CA PRO A 132 16.86 1.64 17.80
C PRO A 132 16.52 3.08 18.24
N LEU A 133 15.28 3.46 18.00
CA LEU A 133 14.66 4.67 18.55
C LEU A 133 14.05 4.40 19.94
N THR A 134 13.20 5.31 20.41
CA THR A 134 12.38 5.09 21.63
C THR A 134 11.59 3.78 21.50
N ASP A 135 11.41 3.08 22.62
CA ASP A 135 10.77 1.75 22.72
C ASP A 135 11.46 0.66 21.87
N HIS A 136 12.75 0.86 21.58
CA HIS A 136 13.54 -0.05 20.72
C HIS A 136 13.00 -0.17 19.28
N GLU A 137 12.17 0.76 18.82
CA GLU A 137 11.61 0.75 17.46
C GLU A 137 12.69 1.04 16.42
N ARG A 138 12.77 0.21 15.37
CA ARG A 138 13.64 0.42 14.22
C ARG A 138 12.90 0.79 12.95
N GLY A 139 11.64 0.39 12.84
CA GLY A 139 10.87 0.70 11.66
C GLY A 139 9.40 0.27 11.72
N VAL A 140 8.64 0.68 10.72
CA VAL A 140 7.26 0.28 10.52
C VAL A 140 6.98 0.02 9.03
N ILE A 141 6.26 -1.04 8.78
CA ILE A 141 5.79 -1.45 7.45
C ILE A 141 4.27 -1.39 7.45
N VAL A 142 3.69 -0.64 6.51
CA VAL A 142 2.24 -0.55 6.32
C VAL A 142 1.90 -1.05 4.91
N SER A 143 1.04 -2.07 4.83
CA SER A 143 0.64 -2.66 3.55
C SER A 143 -0.83 -2.38 3.23
N THR A 144 -1.13 -2.19 1.93
CA THR A 144 -2.48 -1.95 1.46
C THR A 144 -3.18 -3.28 1.16
N ALA A 145 -4.04 -3.73 2.08
CA ALA A 145 -5.02 -4.79 1.86
C ALA A 145 -6.24 -4.24 1.09
N SER A 146 -7.43 -4.70 1.36
CA SER A 146 -8.72 -4.20 0.85
C SER A 146 -9.86 -4.82 1.65
N VAL A 147 -11.02 -4.18 1.67
CA VAL A 147 -12.26 -4.85 2.12
C VAL A 147 -12.57 -6.09 1.30
N ALA A 148 -12.11 -6.16 0.05
CA ALA A 148 -12.22 -7.35 -0.80
C ALA A 148 -11.47 -8.58 -0.26
N ALA A 149 -10.55 -8.42 0.70
CA ALA A 149 -9.94 -9.51 1.44
C ALA A 149 -10.97 -10.31 2.27
N PHE A 150 -12.06 -9.67 2.64
CA PHE A 150 -13.11 -10.21 3.50
C PHE A 150 -14.44 -10.43 2.74
N GLU A 151 -14.75 -9.50 1.83
CA GLU A 151 -16.05 -9.45 1.13
C GLU A 151 -15.83 -9.21 -0.37
N GLY A 152 -15.08 -10.10 -1.04
CA GLY A 152 -14.82 -10.00 -2.48
C GLY A 152 -16.09 -10.12 -3.31
N GLN A 153 -16.21 -9.30 -4.34
CA GLN A 153 -17.34 -9.31 -5.27
C GLN A 153 -17.13 -10.29 -6.45
N ILE A 154 -18.20 -10.55 -7.19
CA ILE A 154 -18.13 -11.29 -8.45
C ILE A 154 -17.09 -10.64 -9.39
N GLY A 155 -16.17 -11.45 -9.88
CA GLY A 155 -15.06 -10.98 -10.74
C GLY A 155 -13.80 -10.58 -9.97
N GLN A 156 -13.78 -10.65 -8.65
CA GLN A 156 -12.63 -10.24 -7.83
C GLN A 156 -11.83 -11.41 -7.24
N THR A 157 -11.96 -12.64 -7.75
CA THR A 157 -11.30 -13.83 -7.17
C THR A 157 -9.79 -13.67 -7.03
N ALA A 158 -9.09 -13.20 -8.06
CA ALA A 158 -7.65 -12.95 -8.02
C ALA A 158 -7.31 -11.79 -7.07
N TYR A 159 -8.07 -10.69 -7.15
CA TYR A 159 -7.87 -9.53 -6.30
C TYR A 159 -8.12 -9.85 -4.83
N ALA A 160 -9.25 -10.50 -4.52
CA ALA A 160 -9.60 -10.92 -3.16
C ALA A 160 -8.56 -11.89 -2.59
N ALA A 161 -8.12 -12.88 -3.36
CA ALA A 161 -7.05 -13.80 -2.94
C ALA A 161 -5.75 -13.05 -2.62
N SER A 162 -5.34 -12.10 -3.48
CA SER A 162 -4.12 -11.33 -3.25
C SER A 162 -4.21 -10.46 -2.00
N LYS A 163 -5.35 -9.77 -1.78
CA LYS A 163 -5.55 -8.89 -0.62
C LYS A 163 -5.83 -9.66 0.67
N GLY A 164 -6.48 -10.83 0.56
CA GLY A 164 -6.57 -11.81 1.63
C GLY A 164 -5.20 -12.31 2.08
N GLY A 165 -4.30 -12.60 1.12
CA GLY A 165 -2.90 -12.94 1.41
C GLY A 165 -2.16 -11.82 2.14
N VAL A 166 -2.31 -10.55 1.73
CA VAL A 166 -1.72 -9.39 2.42
C VAL A 166 -2.27 -9.26 3.85
N ALA A 167 -3.57 -9.46 4.05
CA ALA A 167 -4.17 -9.44 5.38
C ALA A 167 -3.63 -10.58 6.26
N ALA A 168 -3.57 -11.80 5.72
CA ALA A 168 -3.12 -12.99 6.44
C ALA A 168 -1.64 -12.93 6.84
N LEU A 169 -0.76 -12.37 5.99
CA LEU A 169 0.67 -12.26 6.29
C LEU A 169 1.00 -11.20 7.35
N THR A 170 0.08 -10.26 7.65
CA THR A 170 0.35 -9.12 8.53
C THR A 170 0.73 -9.55 9.95
N ILE A 171 -0.07 -10.42 10.59
CA ILE A 171 0.21 -10.84 11.97
C ILE A 171 1.46 -11.74 12.10
N PRO A 172 1.70 -12.77 11.25
CA PRO A 172 2.93 -13.53 11.34
C PRO A 172 4.18 -12.68 11.07
N ALA A 173 4.14 -11.77 10.10
CA ALA A 173 5.25 -10.85 9.85
C ALA A 173 5.50 -9.90 11.03
N ALA A 174 4.46 -9.37 11.67
CA ALA A 174 4.59 -8.55 12.86
C ALA A 174 5.25 -9.32 14.03
N ARG A 175 4.85 -10.57 14.23
CA ARG A 175 5.46 -11.45 15.27
C ARG A 175 6.91 -11.76 14.97
N GLU A 176 7.22 -12.14 13.74
CA GLU A 176 8.57 -12.47 13.30
C GLU A 176 9.52 -11.27 13.41
N LEU A 177 9.08 -10.07 12.98
CA LEU A 177 9.90 -8.87 12.94
C LEU A 177 9.94 -8.11 14.28
N SER A 178 9.11 -8.46 15.25
CA SER A 178 9.09 -7.81 16.57
C SER A 178 10.43 -7.94 17.32
N GLN A 179 11.14 -9.05 17.15
CA GLN A 179 12.47 -9.24 17.73
C GLN A 179 13.49 -8.19 17.27
N PHE A 180 13.24 -7.57 16.10
CA PHE A 180 14.08 -6.51 15.53
C PHE A 180 13.53 -5.10 15.82
N GLY A 181 12.41 -4.98 16.54
CA GLY A 181 11.76 -3.70 16.78
C GLY A 181 11.10 -3.12 15.51
N ILE A 182 10.61 -3.98 14.62
CA ILE A 182 9.91 -3.58 13.38
C ILE A 182 8.44 -3.95 13.51
N ARG A 183 7.56 -2.97 13.35
CA ARG A 183 6.10 -3.16 13.33
C ARG A 183 5.58 -3.43 11.92
N VAL A 184 4.54 -4.25 11.83
CA VAL A 184 3.86 -4.53 10.56
C VAL A 184 2.36 -4.33 10.74
N MET A 185 1.78 -3.52 9.88
CA MET A 185 0.35 -3.19 9.84
C MET A 185 -0.19 -3.33 8.43
N ALA A 186 -1.49 -3.52 8.32
CA ALA A 186 -2.18 -3.36 7.05
C ALA A 186 -3.39 -2.44 7.20
N ILE A 187 -3.73 -1.73 6.14
CA ILE A 187 -4.98 -1.00 6.01
C ILE A 187 -5.82 -1.71 4.95
N ALA A 188 -7.09 -1.96 5.23
CA ALA A 188 -8.09 -2.48 4.29
C ALA A 188 -9.04 -1.35 3.88
N PRO A 189 -8.71 -0.59 2.81
CA PRO A 189 -9.58 0.48 2.34
C PRO A 189 -10.86 -0.08 1.72
N GLY A 190 -11.96 0.66 1.87
CA GLY A 190 -13.19 0.51 1.11
C GLY A 190 -13.08 1.11 -0.29
N ILE A 191 -14.08 1.87 -0.71
CA ILE A 191 -14.13 2.49 -2.04
C ILE A 191 -13.57 3.91 -1.94
N PHE A 192 -12.39 4.14 -2.52
CA PHE A 192 -11.67 5.41 -2.49
C PHE A 192 -11.64 6.10 -3.86
N GLY A 193 -11.73 7.43 -3.86
CA GLY A 193 -11.66 8.28 -5.06
C GLY A 193 -10.26 8.33 -5.68
N THR A 194 -9.72 7.17 -6.07
CA THR A 194 -8.47 7.07 -6.83
C THR A 194 -8.68 7.49 -8.28
N PRO A 195 -7.61 7.82 -9.05
CA PRO A 195 -7.74 8.18 -10.46
C PRO A 195 -8.52 7.16 -11.29
N MET A 196 -8.34 5.86 -11.01
CA MET A 196 -9.09 4.78 -11.68
C MET A 196 -10.60 4.91 -11.44
N LEU A 197 -11.02 5.18 -10.21
CA LEU A 197 -12.44 5.30 -9.86
C LEU A 197 -13.03 6.63 -10.32
N ARG A 198 -12.25 7.70 -10.26
CA ARG A 198 -12.66 9.04 -10.75
C ARG A 198 -12.75 9.11 -12.27
N ALA A 199 -12.19 8.16 -13.01
CA ALA A 199 -12.38 8.03 -14.46
C ALA A 199 -13.76 7.44 -14.84
N LEU A 200 -14.52 6.90 -13.88
CA LEU A 200 -15.88 6.43 -14.11
C LEU A 200 -16.85 7.63 -14.31
N PRO A 201 -17.98 7.43 -15.02
CA PRO A 201 -19.04 8.44 -15.09
C PRO A 201 -19.50 8.89 -13.69
N GLN A 202 -19.86 10.17 -13.55
CA GLN A 202 -20.24 10.74 -12.24
C GLN A 202 -21.35 9.95 -11.56
N ALA A 203 -22.38 9.53 -12.31
CA ALA A 203 -23.48 8.72 -11.77
C ALA A 203 -23.02 7.39 -11.15
N ALA A 204 -21.94 6.78 -11.69
CA ALA A 204 -21.37 5.57 -11.11
C ALA A 204 -20.59 5.89 -9.81
N GLN A 205 -19.84 6.99 -9.79
CA GLN A 205 -19.17 7.47 -8.58
C GLN A 205 -20.16 7.79 -7.47
N ASP A 206 -21.26 8.47 -7.80
CA ASP A 206 -22.32 8.83 -6.84
C ASP A 206 -23.01 7.58 -6.28
N SER A 207 -23.32 6.61 -7.16
CA SER A 207 -23.90 5.32 -6.75
C SER A 207 -22.99 4.55 -5.78
N LEU A 208 -21.70 4.49 -6.09
CA LEU A 208 -20.71 3.85 -5.23
C LEU A 208 -20.58 4.60 -3.90
N GLY A 209 -20.53 5.92 -3.92
CA GLY A 209 -20.49 6.75 -2.72
C GLY A 209 -21.73 6.58 -1.83
N ALA A 210 -22.91 6.49 -2.45
CA ALA A 210 -24.17 6.27 -1.74
C ALA A 210 -24.27 4.91 -1.06
N SER A 211 -23.50 3.91 -1.54
CA SER A 211 -23.44 2.57 -0.90
C SER A 211 -22.66 2.56 0.43
N VAL A 212 -21.83 3.58 0.67
CA VAL A 212 -21.10 3.74 1.93
C VAL A 212 -22.08 4.18 3.03
N PRO A 213 -22.19 3.46 4.15
CA PRO A 213 -23.12 3.82 5.23
C PRO A 213 -22.89 5.24 5.78
N PHE A 214 -21.63 5.60 6.12
CA PHE A 214 -21.26 6.94 6.57
C PHE A 214 -19.74 7.14 6.51
N PRO A 215 -19.27 8.30 6.00
CA PRO A 215 -20.04 9.30 5.24
C PRO A 215 -20.46 8.77 3.87
N LYS A 216 -21.61 9.22 3.33
CA LYS A 216 -22.14 8.77 2.03
C LYS A 216 -21.37 9.38 0.86
N ARG A 217 -20.13 8.99 0.71
CA ARG A 217 -19.22 9.38 -0.37
C ARG A 217 -18.09 8.38 -0.50
N LEU A 218 -17.32 8.50 -1.57
CA LEU A 218 -16.04 7.82 -1.69
C LEU A 218 -15.08 8.31 -0.60
N GLY A 219 -14.24 7.41 -0.10
CA GLY A 219 -13.08 7.80 0.73
C GLY A 219 -12.11 8.66 -0.08
N GLU A 220 -11.51 9.65 0.55
CA GLU A 220 -10.47 10.46 -0.08
C GLU A 220 -9.09 9.86 0.19
N PRO A 221 -8.17 9.83 -0.81
CA PRO A 221 -6.81 9.31 -0.63
C PRO A 221 -6.09 9.90 0.59
N ARG A 222 -6.43 11.14 0.94
CA ARG A 222 -5.91 11.81 2.14
C ARG A 222 -6.28 11.08 3.44
N GLU A 223 -7.48 10.53 3.55
CA GLU A 223 -7.93 9.81 4.75
C GLU A 223 -7.13 8.52 4.94
N PHE A 224 -6.76 7.85 3.86
CA PHE A 224 -5.84 6.71 3.90
C PHE A 224 -4.44 7.14 4.38
N ALA A 225 -3.91 8.21 3.80
CA ALA A 225 -2.59 8.73 4.13
C ALA A 225 -2.50 9.22 5.59
N ASP A 226 -3.55 9.85 6.11
CA ASP A 226 -3.64 10.28 7.51
C ASP A 226 -3.67 9.07 8.48
N LEU A 227 -4.32 7.97 8.09
CA LEU A 227 -4.26 6.72 8.86
C LEU A 227 -2.85 6.11 8.82
N VAL A 228 -2.16 6.12 7.67
CA VAL A 228 -0.74 5.71 7.59
C VAL A 228 0.10 6.53 8.57
N LEU A 229 -0.04 7.86 8.57
CA LEU A 229 0.69 8.74 9.48
C LEU A 229 0.37 8.43 10.96
N THR A 230 -0.90 8.14 11.27
CA THR A 230 -1.32 7.72 12.60
C THR A 230 -0.65 6.42 13.03
N ILE A 231 -0.59 5.41 12.13
CA ILE A 231 0.11 4.14 12.38
C ILE A 231 1.60 4.37 12.61
N VAL A 232 2.25 5.22 11.81
CA VAL A 232 3.67 5.57 11.99
C VAL A 232 3.92 6.12 13.38
N ARG A 233 3.05 7.03 13.87
CA ARG A 233 3.20 7.71 15.16
C ARG A 233 2.80 6.87 16.37
N SER A 234 1.99 5.83 16.18
CA SER A 234 1.44 5.03 17.27
C SER A 234 2.21 3.73 17.46
N ASN A 235 3.18 3.70 18.38
CA ASN A 235 4.09 2.57 18.59
C ASN A 235 3.39 1.29 19.07
N TYR A 236 2.20 1.38 19.65
CA TYR A 236 1.46 0.22 20.15
C TYR A 236 0.59 -0.46 19.08
N LEU A 237 0.45 0.14 17.89
CA LEU A 237 -0.20 -0.50 16.73
C LEU A 237 0.77 -1.45 16.03
N ASN A 238 0.51 -2.77 16.14
CA ASN A 238 1.30 -3.81 15.51
C ASN A 238 0.47 -5.06 15.23
N GLY A 239 0.60 -5.64 14.06
CA GLY A 239 0.00 -6.91 13.67
C GLY A 239 -1.49 -6.86 13.28
N GLU A 240 -2.07 -5.69 13.12
CA GLU A 240 -3.51 -5.52 12.85
C GLU A 240 -3.79 -5.10 11.40
N VAL A 241 -4.98 -5.47 10.93
CA VAL A 241 -5.55 -5.04 9.66
C VAL A 241 -6.70 -4.07 9.94
N ILE A 242 -6.45 -2.78 9.76
CA ILE A 242 -7.45 -1.74 10.04
C ILE A 242 -8.33 -1.52 8.82
N ARG A 243 -9.65 -1.77 8.94
CA ARG A 243 -10.63 -1.40 7.91
C ARG A 243 -10.84 0.11 7.91
N LEU A 244 -10.73 0.72 6.72
CA LEU A 244 -11.01 2.14 6.50
C LEU A 244 -12.05 2.24 5.38
N ASP A 245 -13.34 2.10 5.70
CA ASP A 245 -14.36 1.78 4.72
C ASP A 245 -15.74 2.45 4.98
N GLY A 246 -15.85 3.34 5.96
CA GLY A 246 -17.12 3.98 6.30
C GLY A 246 -18.22 2.97 6.70
N ALA A 247 -17.84 1.85 7.30
CA ALA A 247 -18.69 0.71 7.66
C ALA A 247 -19.28 -0.05 6.44
N LEU A 248 -18.71 0.13 5.25
CA LEU A 248 -19.14 -0.58 4.05
C LEU A 248 -18.93 -2.09 4.20
N ARG A 249 -19.94 -2.86 3.80
CA ARG A 249 -19.83 -4.28 3.51
C ARG A 249 -20.24 -4.50 2.07
N MET A 250 -19.32 -5.05 1.28
CA MET A 250 -19.53 -5.15 -0.16
C MET A 250 -20.65 -6.14 -0.48
N ALA A 251 -21.63 -5.68 -1.28
CA ALA A 251 -22.61 -6.59 -1.85
C ALA A 251 -21.94 -7.55 -2.84
N PRO A 252 -22.53 -8.73 -3.14
CA PRO A 252 -21.96 -9.68 -4.10
C PRO A 252 -21.75 -9.12 -5.52
N ARG A 253 -22.50 -8.05 -5.85
CA ARG A 253 -22.46 -7.32 -7.14
C ARG A 253 -22.56 -5.83 -6.92
#